data_b18cb0cb4daa50515fc31c869760ef1b
#
_entry.id   b18cb0cb4daa50515fc31c869760ef1b
#
_cell.length_a   1.000
_cell.length_b   1.000
_cell.length_c   1.000
_cell.angle_alpha   90.00
_cell.angle_beta   90.00
_cell.angle_gamma   90.00
#
_symmetry.space_group_name_H-M   'P 1'
#
loop_
_entity.id
_entity.type
_entity.pdbx_description
1 polymer ?
#
loop_
_entity_poly.entity_id
_entity_poly.type
_entity_poly.pdbx_seq_one_letter_code
_entity_poly.pdbx_strand_id
1 'polypeptide(L)'
;FLFTQKVPAGSGGAQPPGCRIEIASLSPEGRIKKGTPMSEKQFKTTIGGQALIEGILMRGPEKQCIVVRGPEGLVIKEEELKLIKDKYPILGLPLIRGSVTFLDSMFKGVKALMFSADYFPEEDGTAEPSKFEKWLDQKLGNEKMEKAVIGFSVVLAVCFSIGLFMLLPTFLASFVERFTDSVLIRNLVDAVLRIAIFMTYMIAVSRMKDIRRTFSYHGAEHKTIFCYEKGLELTVDNVRAQSKHHPRCGTSFLLIVIIAAILINTVIFALFPVDNVFLRMLVQLLLLPLVVGITYEFNRYVGGHDNPVTNFLARPGLWMQNFTTFEPDDSMMEVAIEALKRVIPAEAGKDEW
;
A
#
# COMPACT_ATOMS: atom_id res chain seq x y z
N PHE A 1 -2.98 -38.29 0.08
CA PHE A 1 -3.24 -38.60 -1.34
C PHE A 1 -2.66 -37.47 -2.16
N LEU A 2 -1.70 -37.83 -2.97
CA LEU A 2 -0.87 -37.02 -3.87
C LEU A 2 -1.64 -35.92 -4.60
N PHE A 3 -1.56 -34.71 -4.09
CA PHE A 3 -1.66 -33.50 -4.93
C PHE A 3 -0.25 -33.23 -5.46
N THR A 4 0.05 -33.77 -6.62
CA THR A 4 1.14 -33.29 -7.45
C THR A 4 0.89 -31.80 -7.68
N GLN A 5 1.76 -30.96 -7.07
CA GLN A 5 1.90 -29.56 -7.40
C GLN A 5 1.99 -29.43 -8.94
N LYS A 6 0.94 -28.97 -9.56
CA LYS A 6 1.06 -28.31 -10.84
C LYS A 6 1.66 -26.94 -10.55
N VAL A 7 3.00 -26.86 -10.58
CA VAL A 7 3.65 -25.67 -11.06
C VAL A 7 2.88 -25.28 -12.32
N PRO A 8 2.36 -24.07 -12.48
CA PRO A 8 1.84 -23.64 -13.76
C PRO A 8 3.06 -23.53 -14.71
N ALA A 9 3.52 -24.69 -15.19
CA ALA A 9 4.33 -24.75 -16.39
C ALA A 9 3.50 -24.02 -17.44
N GLY A 10 4.10 -22.97 -18.05
CA GLY A 10 3.52 -22.08 -19.01
C GLY A 10 2.28 -22.66 -19.71
N SER A 11 1.11 -22.35 -19.18
CA SER A 11 -0.11 -22.53 -19.90
C SER A 11 0.01 -21.62 -21.12
N GLY A 12 0.02 -22.21 -22.32
CA GLY A 12 0.04 -21.52 -23.61
C GLY A 12 -1.24 -20.70 -23.86
N GLY A 13 -1.81 -20.11 -22.83
CA GLY A 13 -2.77 -19.04 -22.91
C GLY A 13 -2.03 -17.75 -23.24
N ALA A 14 -2.42 -17.10 -24.32
CA ALA A 14 -1.85 -15.84 -24.74
C ALA A 14 -1.76 -14.86 -23.56
N GLN A 15 -0.55 -14.55 -23.12
CA GLN A 15 -0.32 -13.51 -22.10
C GLN A 15 -0.90 -12.19 -22.63
N PRO A 16 -1.59 -11.39 -21.80
CA PRO A 16 -2.05 -10.09 -22.25
C PRO A 16 -0.86 -9.27 -22.76
N PRO A 17 -1.00 -8.51 -23.86
CA PRO A 17 0.10 -7.73 -24.41
C PRO A 17 0.68 -6.80 -23.35
N GLY A 18 2.00 -6.86 -23.14
CA GLY A 18 2.74 -6.06 -22.17
C GLY A 18 2.97 -6.71 -20.79
N CYS A 19 2.61 -7.98 -20.57
CA CYS A 19 2.93 -8.73 -19.35
C CYS A 19 4.01 -9.78 -19.63
N ARG A 20 5.09 -9.79 -18.83
CA ARG A 20 6.16 -10.81 -18.86
C ARG A 20 6.34 -11.41 -17.49
N ILE A 21 6.35 -12.74 -17.42
CA ILE A 21 6.69 -13.48 -16.20
C ILE A 21 7.97 -14.26 -16.47
N GLU A 22 8.95 -14.13 -15.59
CA GLU A 22 10.25 -14.78 -15.64
C GLU A 22 10.57 -15.40 -14.30
N ILE A 23 11.15 -16.61 -14.30
CA ILE A 23 11.70 -17.24 -13.10
C ILE A 23 13.21 -17.15 -13.22
N ALA A 24 13.86 -16.36 -12.39
CA ALA A 24 15.29 -16.21 -12.34
C ALA A 24 15.87 -17.09 -11.22
N SER A 25 16.73 -18.05 -11.61
CA SER A 25 17.51 -18.81 -10.64
C SER A 25 18.56 -17.91 -9.98
N LEU A 26 18.65 -17.95 -8.67
CA LEU A 26 19.73 -17.29 -7.93
C LEU A 26 21.02 -18.06 -8.19
N SER A 27 21.86 -17.57 -9.09
CA SER A 27 23.23 -18.08 -9.22
C SER A 27 24.09 -17.50 -8.10
N PRO A 28 24.96 -18.32 -7.44
CA PRO A 28 25.82 -17.85 -6.36
C PRO A 28 26.89 -16.83 -6.79
N GLU A 29 27.06 -16.61 -8.08
CA GLU A 29 28.08 -15.72 -8.65
C GLU A 29 27.45 -14.75 -9.65
N GLY A 30 26.64 -13.81 -9.16
CA GLY A 30 26.25 -12.64 -9.94
C GLY A 30 27.40 -11.64 -10.05
N ARG A 31 28.40 -11.88 -10.91
CA ARG A 31 29.26 -10.79 -11.38
C ARG A 31 28.41 -9.85 -12.23
N ILE A 32 27.85 -8.86 -11.56
CA ILE A 32 27.18 -7.74 -12.24
C ILE A 32 28.28 -6.98 -13.00
N LYS A 33 28.12 -6.86 -14.32
CA LYS A 33 28.95 -5.95 -15.13
C LYS A 33 28.89 -4.57 -14.46
N LYS A 34 30.06 -3.98 -14.18
CA LYS A 34 30.18 -2.61 -13.67
C LYS A 34 29.33 -1.70 -14.55
N GLY A 35 28.17 -1.29 -14.02
CA GLY A 35 27.35 -0.25 -14.61
C GLY A 35 28.11 1.08 -14.54
N THR A 36 27.83 1.94 -15.48
CA THR A 36 28.30 3.33 -15.50
C THR A 36 28.00 3.95 -14.12
N PRO A 37 28.94 4.69 -13.51
CA PRO A 37 28.68 5.34 -12.23
C PRO A 37 27.47 6.26 -12.39
N MET A 38 26.42 6.02 -11.59
CA MET A 38 25.26 6.90 -11.54
C MET A 38 25.74 8.27 -11.03
N SER A 39 25.16 9.32 -11.55
CA SER A 39 25.48 10.72 -11.20
C SER A 39 25.45 10.92 -9.67
N GLU A 40 26.45 11.61 -9.11
CA GLU A 40 26.50 12.02 -7.69
C GLU A 40 25.38 13.00 -7.28
N LYS A 41 24.47 13.32 -8.19
CA LYS A 41 23.40 14.29 -7.96
C LYS A 41 22.24 13.63 -7.22
N GLN A 42 22.01 14.07 -5.98
CA GLN A 42 20.81 13.69 -5.24
C GLN A 42 19.56 14.24 -5.94
N PHE A 43 18.59 13.38 -6.17
CA PHE A 43 17.30 13.72 -6.78
C PHE A 43 16.15 13.04 -6.03
N LYS A 44 14.93 13.42 -6.32
CA LYS A 44 13.73 12.78 -5.77
C LYS A 44 13.04 12.02 -6.88
N THR A 45 12.89 10.70 -6.71
CA THR A 45 12.19 9.88 -7.70
C THR A 45 10.68 9.82 -7.45
N THR A 46 9.91 9.67 -8.53
CA THR A 46 8.49 9.34 -8.49
C THR A 46 8.23 7.84 -8.35
N ILE A 47 9.29 7.01 -8.38
CA ILE A 47 9.19 5.57 -8.17
C ILE A 47 8.77 5.32 -6.72
N GLY A 48 7.79 4.47 -6.55
CA GLY A 48 7.32 4.00 -5.27
C GLY A 48 6.91 2.53 -5.35
N GLY A 49 6.64 1.92 -4.22
CA GLY A 49 6.30 0.51 -4.20
C GLY A 49 5.23 0.14 -3.18
N GLN A 50 5.08 -1.15 -3.03
CA GLN A 50 4.23 -1.79 -2.04
C GLN A 50 4.85 -3.13 -1.64
N ALA A 51 5.01 -3.34 -0.34
CA ALA A 51 5.40 -4.64 0.19
C ALA A 51 4.28 -5.67 -0.03
N LEU A 52 4.70 -6.88 -0.36
CA LEU A 52 3.85 -8.05 -0.62
C LEU A 52 4.29 -9.22 0.29
N ILE A 53 3.61 -10.35 0.18
CA ILE A 53 4.04 -11.59 0.82
C ILE A 53 5.31 -12.05 0.13
N GLU A 54 6.42 -12.12 0.86
CA GLU A 54 7.75 -12.52 0.37
C GLU A 54 8.19 -11.77 -0.90
N GLY A 55 7.74 -10.52 -1.06
CA GLY A 55 7.98 -9.78 -2.30
C GLY A 55 7.71 -8.29 -2.22
N ILE A 56 7.94 -7.63 -3.35
CA ILE A 56 7.73 -6.19 -3.52
C ILE A 56 7.15 -5.93 -4.91
N LEU A 57 6.13 -5.06 -4.96
CA LEU A 57 5.70 -4.38 -6.17
C LEU A 57 6.44 -3.04 -6.23
N MET A 58 7.22 -2.78 -7.27
CA MET A 58 7.75 -1.44 -7.60
C MET A 58 6.99 -0.87 -8.79
N ARG A 59 6.73 0.43 -8.74
CA ARG A 59 6.01 1.17 -9.77
C ARG A 59 6.82 2.38 -10.19
N GLY A 60 7.27 2.37 -11.43
CA GLY A 60 7.94 3.49 -12.10
C GLY A 60 6.97 4.32 -12.95
N PRO A 61 7.48 5.27 -13.74
CA PRO A 61 6.66 6.12 -14.60
C PRO A 61 5.99 5.37 -15.76
N GLU A 62 6.63 4.34 -16.30
CA GLU A 62 6.18 3.60 -17.49
C GLU A 62 5.77 2.16 -17.22
N LYS A 63 6.38 1.54 -16.19
CA LYS A 63 6.25 0.13 -15.87
C LYS A 63 6.02 -0.10 -14.39
N GLN A 64 5.41 -1.23 -14.09
CA GLN A 64 5.41 -1.80 -12.74
C GLN A 64 6.01 -3.20 -12.78
N CYS A 65 6.70 -3.57 -11.71
CA CYS A 65 7.32 -4.87 -11.57
C CYS A 65 7.01 -5.46 -10.19
N ILE A 66 6.56 -6.70 -10.19
CA ILE A 66 6.39 -7.51 -8.98
C ILE A 66 7.54 -8.50 -8.94
N VAL A 67 8.28 -8.52 -7.84
CA VAL A 67 9.31 -9.52 -7.58
C VAL A 67 8.95 -10.23 -6.28
N VAL A 68 8.81 -11.54 -6.36
CA VAL A 68 8.46 -12.42 -5.23
C VAL A 68 9.52 -13.50 -5.08
N ARG A 69 9.95 -13.79 -3.88
CA ARG A 69 10.88 -14.89 -3.60
C ARG A 69 10.11 -16.20 -3.46
N GLY A 70 9.98 -16.93 -4.56
CA GLY A 70 9.38 -18.27 -4.57
C GLY A 70 10.34 -19.36 -4.09
N PRO A 71 9.84 -20.61 -3.96
CA PRO A 71 10.64 -21.77 -3.54
C PRO A 71 11.80 -22.08 -4.51
N GLU A 72 11.62 -21.83 -5.80
CA GLU A 72 12.57 -22.13 -6.87
C GLU A 72 13.48 -20.94 -7.25
N GLY A 73 13.25 -19.76 -6.68
CA GLY A 73 13.99 -18.54 -6.99
C GLY A 73 13.10 -17.30 -7.02
N LEU A 74 13.58 -16.26 -7.71
CA LEU A 74 12.81 -15.02 -7.84
C LEU A 74 11.80 -15.15 -8.99
N VAL A 75 10.54 -14.93 -8.68
CA VAL A 75 9.46 -14.80 -9.67
C VAL A 75 9.29 -13.32 -9.98
N ILE A 76 9.47 -12.97 -11.24
CA ILE A 76 9.45 -11.58 -11.71
C ILE A 76 8.29 -11.42 -12.68
N LYS A 77 7.43 -10.44 -12.41
CA LYS A 77 6.31 -10.08 -13.28
C LYS A 77 6.39 -8.60 -13.63
N GLU A 78 6.63 -8.30 -14.89
CA GLU A 78 6.65 -6.94 -15.43
C GLU A 78 5.36 -6.65 -16.19
N GLU A 79 4.81 -5.47 -15.98
CA GLU A 79 3.63 -4.97 -16.68
C GLU A 79 3.81 -3.51 -17.07
N GLU A 80 3.34 -3.12 -18.25
CA GLU A 80 3.25 -1.71 -18.64
C GLU A 80 2.22 -0.98 -17.77
N LEU A 81 2.57 0.21 -17.32
CA LEU A 81 1.72 1.02 -16.47
C LEU A 81 0.72 1.81 -17.33
N LYS A 82 -0.56 1.41 -17.30
CA LYS A 82 -1.65 2.16 -17.92
C LYS A 82 -2.33 3.01 -16.86
N LEU A 83 -2.26 4.32 -16.99
CA LEU A 83 -2.89 5.26 -16.06
C LEU A 83 -4.31 5.57 -16.52
N ILE A 84 -5.26 5.56 -15.58
CA ILE A 84 -6.67 5.85 -15.86
C ILE A 84 -6.85 7.28 -16.42
N LYS A 85 -6.01 8.23 -15.94
CA LYS A 85 -6.02 9.63 -16.40
C LYS A 85 -5.73 9.78 -17.90
N ASP A 86 -4.95 8.85 -18.49
CA ASP A 86 -4.59 8.91 -19.91
C ASP A 86 -5.82 8.63 -20.80
N LYS A 87 -6.76 7.83 -20.27
CA LYS A 87 -8.04 7.53 -20.96
C LYS A 87 -9.11 8.58 -20.65
N TYR A 88 -9.12 9.11 -19.44
CA TYR A 88 -10.13 10.06 -18.96
C TYR A 88 -9.47 11.26 -18.30
N PRO A 89 -9.13 12.34 -19.06
CA PRO A 89 -8.37 13.50 -18.53
C PRO A 89 -9.03 14.21 -17.34
N ILE A 90 -10.37 14.19 -17.24
CA ILE A 90 -11.14 14.77 -16.12
C ILE A 90 -10.74 14.13 -14.78
N LEU A 91 -10.40 12.84 -14.78
CA LEU A 91 -9.95 12.12 -13.58
C LEU A 91 -8.52 12.52 -13.14
N GLY A 92 -7.82 13.32 -13.95
CA GLY A 92 -6.52 13.92 -13.64
C GLY A 92 -6.61 15.29 -12.96
N LEU A 93 -7.80 15.87 -12.78
CA LEU A 93 -7.98 17.17 -12.13
C LEU A 93 -7.58 17.12 -10.64
N PRO A 94 -7.04 18.21 -10.08
CA PRO A 94 -6.74 18.33 -8.66
C PRO A 94 -7.95 17.90 -7.80
N LEU A 95 -7.70 17.30 -6.65
CA LEU A 95 -8.67 16.67 -5.73
C LEU A 95 -9.28 15.36 -6.25
N ILE A 96 -9.77 15.31 -7.50
CA ILE A 96 -10.34 14.10 -8.10
C ILE A 96 -9.25 13.05 -8.32
N ARG A 97 -8.10 13.46 -8.87
CA ARG A 97 -6.99 12.54 -9.15
C ARG A 97 -6.48 11.81 -7.90
N GLY A 98 -6.58 12.44 -6.73
CA GLY A 98 -6.15 11.82 -5.47
C GLY A 98 -6.99 10.59 -5.15
N SER A 99 -8.31 10.71 -5.17
CA SER A 99 -9.24 9.60 -4.93
C SER A 99 -9.13 8.51 -6.01
N VAL A 100 -8.98 8.90 -7.27
CA VAL A 100 -8.82 7.96 -8.40
C VAL A 100 -7.51 7.19 -8.28
N THR A 101 -6.39 7.88 -8.01
CA THR A 101 -5.07 7.25 -7.84
C THR A 101 -5.06 6.31 -6.63
N PHE A 102 -5.70 6.71 -5.53
CA PHE A 102 -5.83 5.88 -4.34
C PHE A 102 -6.59 4.58 -4.64
N LEU A 103 -7.75 4.67 -5.28
CA LEU A 103 -8.55 3.49 -5.67
C LEU A 103 -7.78 2.59 -6.65
N ASP A 104 -7.15 3.17 -7.70
CA ASP A 104 -6.34 2.41 -8.66
C ASP A 104 -5.19 1.67 -7.97
N SER A 105 -4.49 2.36 -7.06
CA SER A 105 -3.42 1.76 -6.27
C SER A 105 -3.92 0.64 -5.35
N MET A 106 -5.09 0.81 -4.74
CA MET A 106 -5.71 -0.21 -3.90
C MET A 106 -6.06 -1.47 -4.71
N PHE A 107 -6.73 -1.32 -5.87
CA PHE A 107 -7.07 -2.46 -6.73
C PHE A 107 -5.83 -3.19 -7.26
N LYS A 108 -4.84 -2.44 -7.75
CA LYS A 108 -3.59 -3.03 -8.25
C LYS A 108 -2.79 -3.68 -7.11
N GLY A 109 -2.78 -3.06 -5.94
CA GLY A 109 -2.11 -3.58 -4.75
C GLY A 109 -2.72 -4.89 -4.25
N VAL A 110 -4.05 -4.99 -4.18
CA VAL A 110 -4.75 -6.26 -3.84
C VAL A 110 -4.41 -7.34 -4.86
N LYS A 111 -4.45 -7.01 -6.17
CA LYS A 111 -4.09 -7.97 -7.22
C LYS A 111 -2.64 -8.45 -7.13
N ALA A 112 -1.72 -7.55 -6.78
CA ALA A 112 -0.31 -7.90 -6.57
C ALA A 112 -0.12 -8.77 -5.32
N LEU A 113 -0.85 -8.48 -4.24
CA LEU A 113 -0.83 -9.27 -3.02
C LEU A 113 -1.35 -10.70 -3.26
N MET A 114 -2.45 -10.83 -4.01
CA MET A 114 -2.97 -12.15 -4.40
C MET A 114 -1.95 -12.92 -5.25
N PHE A 115 -1.34 -12.25 -6.26
CA PHE A 115 -0.29 -12.87 -7.06
C PHE A 115 0.88 -13.36 -6.20
N SER A 116 1.29 -12.61 -5.17
CA SER A 116 2.35 -13.07 -4.28
C SER A 116 1.92 -14.23 -3.38
N ALA A 117 0.67 -14.25 -2.93
CA ALA A 117 0.11 -15.33 -2.11
C ALA A 117 0.07 -16.68 -2.85
N ASP A 118 -0.11 -16.68 -4.18
CA ASP A 118 -0.14 -17.90 -5.00
C ASP A 118 1.18 -18.70 -4.92
N TYR A 119 2.29 -18.06 -4.57
CA TYR A 119 3.62 -18.70 -4.41
C TYR A 119 3.92 -19.13 -2.96
N PHE A 120 3.06 -18.77 -2.02
CA PHE A 120 3.17 -19.12 -0.60
C PHE A 120 1.82 -19.62 -0.09
N PRO A 121 1.35 -20.80 -0.53
CA PRO A 121 0.17 -21.39 0.07
C PRO A 121 0.44 -21.61 1.55
N GLU A 122 -0.52 -21.21 2.40
CA GLU A 122 -0.43 -21.43 3.84
C GLU A 122 -0.17 -22.91 4.13
N GLU A 123 0.84 -23.19 4.99
CA GLU A 123 1.20 -24.57 5.39
C GLU A 123 0.04 -25.29 6.12
N ASP A 124 -0.94 -24.56 6.60
CA ASP A 124 -2.12 -25.05 7.31
C ASP A 124 -3.31 -25.44 6.38
N GLY A 125 -3.06 -25.82 5.14
CA GLY A 125 -4.08 -26.30 4.20
C GLY A 125 -4.86 -27.56 4.63
N THR A 126 -4.92 -27.84 5.95
CA THR A 126 -5.72 -28.92 6.56
C THR A 126 -7.09 -28.48 7.04
N ALA A 127 -7.42 -27.20 6.95
CA ALA A 127 -8.77 -26.75 7.27
C ALA A 127 -9.76 -27.31 6.24
N GLU A 128 -10.63 -28.22 6.68
CA GLU A 128 -11.71 -28.68 5.81
C GLU A 128 -12.52 -27.47 5.31
N PRO A 129 -12.78 -27.39 3.97
CA PRO A 129 -13.56 -26.28 3.43
C PRO A 129 -14.89 -26.14 4.15
N SER A 130 -15.24 -24.92 4.52
CA SER A 130 -16.44 -24.63 5.28
C SER A 130 -17.70 -25.09 4.53
N LYS A 131 -18.81 -25.33 5.23
CA LYS A 131 -20.08 -25.70 4.59
C LYS A 131 -20.54 -24.68 3.55
N PHE A 132 -20.17 -23.40 3.75
CA PHE A 132 -20.46 -22.32 2.83
C PHE A 132 -19.59 -22.41 1.56
N GLU A 133 -18.31 -22.72 1.69
CA GLU A 133 -17.41 -22.94 0.55
C GLU A 133 -17.84 -24.16 -0.28
N LYS A 134 -18.17 -25.29 0.37
CA LYS A 134 -18.71 -26.49 -0.33
C LYS A 134 -20.00 -26.19 -1.10
N TRP A 135 -20.90 -25.38 -0.53
CA TRP A 135 -22.14 -24.95 -1.19
C TRP A 135 -21.87 -24.01 -2.38
N LEU A 136 -20.89 -23.10 -2.23
CA LEU A 136 -20.53 -22.15 -3.28
C LEU A 136 -19.85 -22.86 -4.46
N ASP A 137 -18.98 -23.84 -4.17
CA ASP A 137 -18.27 -24.65 -5.16
C ASP A 137 -19.25 -25.43 -6.05
N GLN A 138 -20.27 -26.05 -5.46
CA GLN A 138 -21.32 -26.76 -6.21
C GLN A 138 -22.14 -25.85 -7.16
N LYS A 139 -22.23 -24.54 -6.86
CA LYS A 139 -23.03 -23.61 -7.67
C LYS A 139 -22.26 -22.85 -8.76
N LEU A 140 -20.99 -22.55 -8.53
CA LEU A 140 -20.22 -21.59 -9.37
C LEU A 140 -19.06 -22.22 -10.13
N GLY A 141 -18.60 -23.42 -9.72
CA GLY A 141 -17.36 -24.04 -10.20
C GLY A 141 -16.10 -23.38 -9.61
N ASN A 142 -15.02 -24.15 -9.46
CA ASN A 142 -13.83 -23.80 -8.65
C ASN A 142 -13.25 -22.40 -8.94
N GLU A 143 -13.03 -22.03 -10.21
CA GLU A 143 -12.40 -20.75 -10.57
C GLU A 143 -13.30 -19.53 -10.30
N LYS A 144 -14.60 -19.64 -10.53
CA LYS A 144 -15.56 -18.57 -10.25
C LYS A 144 -15.84 -18.44 -8.75
N MET A 145 -15.83 -19.55 -8.04
CA MET A 145 -15.97 -19.59 -6.59
C MET A 145 -14.82 -18.86 -5.90
N GLU A 146 -13.59 -19.18 -6.27
CA GLU A 146 -12.38 -18.52 -5.70
C GLU A 146 -12.45 -16.99 -5.88
N LYS A 147 -12.74 -16.52 -7.09
CA LYS A 147 -12.90 -15.08 -7.37
C LYS A 147 -14.06 -14.46 -6.56
N ALA A 148 -15.16 -15.18 -6.37
CA ALA A 148 -16.30 -14.70 -5.59
C ALA A 148 -15.97 -14.62 -4.09
N VAL A 149 -15.30 -15.62 -3.52
CA VAL A 149 -14.86 -15.64 -2.11
C VAL A 149 -13.89 -14.50 -1.84
N ILE A 150 -12.90 -14.32 -2.70
CA ILE A 150 -11.93 -13.22 -2.59
C ILE A 150 -12.65 -11.86 -2.69
N GLY A 151 -13.52 -11.68 -3.69
CA GLY A 151 -14.28 -10.45 -3.85
C GLY A 151 -15.16 -10.14 -2.63
N PHE A 152 -15.84 -11.15 -2.08
CA PHE A 152 -16.63 -11.01 -0.87
C PHE A 152 -15.77 -10.65 0.35
N SER A 153 -14.62 -11.32 0.52
CA SER A 153 -13.68 -11.04 1.62
C SER A 153 -13.15 -9.60 1.56
N VAL A 154 -12.81 -9.11 0.36
CA VAL A 154 -12.37 -7.72 0.16
C VAL A 154 -13.48 -6.73 0.53
N VAL A 155 -14.71 -6.96 0.08
CA VAL A 155 -15.86 -6.11 0.43
C VAL A 155 -16.10 -6.11 1.93
N LEU A 156 -16.06 -7.29 2.56
CA LEU A 156 -16.24 -7.44 4.00
C LEU A 156 -15.14 -6.70 4.78
N ALA A 157 -13.88 -6.82 4.34
CA ALA A 157 -12.75 -6.11 4.95
C ALA A 157 -12.90 -4.58 4.83
N VAL A 158 -13.35 -4.07 3.69
CA VAL A 158 -13.63 -2.64 3.49
C VAL A 158 -14.76 -2.16 4.40
N CYS A 159 -15.87 -2.90 4.46
CA CYS A 159 -17.00 -2.58 5.34
C CYS A 159 -16.57 -2.58 6.82
N PHE A 160 -15.79 -3.59 7.23
CA PHE A 160 -15.25 -3.68 8.58
C PHE A 160 -14.31 -2.50 8.88
N SER A 161 -13.44 -2.12 7.95
CA SER A 161 -12.53 -0.97 8.12
C SER A 161 -13.29 0.36 8.27
N ILE A 162 -14.31 0.59 7.45
CA ILE A 162 -15.18 1.76 7.58
C ILE A 162 -15.91 1.73 8.94
N GLY A 163 -16.45 0.58 9.32
CA GLY A 163 -17.09 0.38 10.62
C GLY A 163 -16.16 0.71 11.79
N LEU A 164 -14.97 0.14 11.79
CA LEU A 164 -14.00 0.26 12.89
C LEU A 164 -13.38 1.66 12.98
N PHE A 165 -12.93 2.24 11.86
CA PHE A 165 -12.14 3.48 11.88
C PHE A 165 -12.96 4.76 11.68
N MET A 166 -14.17 4.64 11.17
CA MET A 166 -14.99 5.80 10.85
C MET A 166 -16.29 5.84 11.66
N LEU A 167 -17.05 4.75 11.68
CA LEU A 167 -18.37 4.74 12.31
C LEU A 167 -18.28 4.52 13.82
N LEU A 168 -17.47 3.59 14.29
CA LEU A 168 -17.33 3.27 15.72
C LEU A 168 -16.88 4.47 16.58
N PRO A 169 -15.84 5.25 16.19
CA PRO A 169 -15.46 6.43 16.97
C PRO A 169 -16.60 7.44 17.08
N THR A 170 -17.28 7.74 15.97
CA THR A 170 -18.41 8.69 15.95
C THR A 170 -19.58 8.18 16.79
N PHE A 171 -19.88 6.88 16.73
CA PHE A 171 -20.91 6.27 17.57
C PHE A 171 -20.55 6.36 19.06
N LEU A 172 -19.32 6.03 19.43
CA LEU A 172 -18.86 6.14 20.82
C LEU A 172 -18.84 7.60 21.31
N ALA A 173 -18.42 8.54 20.48
CA ALA A 173 -18.41 9.96 20.79
C ALA A 173 -19.84 10.51 21.01
N SER A 174 -20.86 9.92 20.40
CA SER A 174 -22.26 10.35 20.61
C SER A 174 -22.75 10.15 22.04
N PHE A 175 -22.18 9.20 22.80
CA PHE A 175 -22.52 9.03 24.22
C PHE A 175 -22.11 10.22 25.07
N VAL A 176 -21.16 11.04 24.63
CA VAL A 176 -20.72 12.27 25.33
C VAL A 176 -21.83 13.33 25.36
N GLU A 177 -22.79 13.27 24.42
CA GLU A 177 -23.96 14.16 24.40
C GLU A 177 -24.82 14.05 25.67
N ARG A 178 -24.72 12.92 26.38
CA ARG A 178 -25.41 12.74 27.69
C ARG A 178 -24.82 13.57 28.84
N PHE A 179 -23.59 14.06 28.65
CA PHE A 179 -22.83 14.77 29.69
C PHE A 179 -22.55 16.23 29.34
N THR A 180 -22.65 16.61 28.06
CA THR A 180 -22.37 17.97 27.60
C THR A 180 -22.97 18.26 26.22
N ASP A 181 -23.52 19.46 26.08
CA ASP A 181 -24.03 19.99 24.80
C ASP A 181 -22.93 20.60 23.93
N SER A 182 -21.68 20.59 24.40
CA SER A 182 -20.56 21.19 23.69
C SER A 182 -20.16 20.37 22.48
N VAL A 183 -20.43 20.89 21.28
CA VAL A 183 -19.99 20.31 19.99
C VAL A 183 -18.47 20.16 19.94
N LEU A 184 -17.73 21.09 20.54
CA LEU A 184 -16.26 21.03 20.57
C LEU A 184 -15.74 19.83 21.37
N ILE A 185 -16.31 19.57 22.55
CA ILE A 185 -15.92 18.43 23.39
C ILE A 185 -16.24 17.12 22.68
N ARG A 186 -17.43 16.99 22.07
CA ARG A 186 -17.80 15.83 21.26
C ARG A 186 -16.82 15.58 20.12
N ASN A 187 -16.48 16.60 19.36
CA ASN A 187 -15.52 16.49 18.24
C ASN A 187 -14.11 16.14 18.73
N LEU A 188 -13.68 16.66 19.86
CA LEU A 188 -12.40 16.30 20.47
C LEU A 188 -12.36 14.82 20.89
N VAL A 189 -13.43 14.33 21.52
CA VAL A 189 -13.53 12.91 21.91
C VAL A 189 -13.55 12.01 20.66
N ASP A 190 -14.32 12.36 19.62
CA ASP A 190 -14.32 11.62 18.34
C ASP A 190 -12.92 11.57 17.76
N ALA A 191 -12.18 12.68 17.75
CA ALA A 191 -10.81 12.76 17.25
C ALA A 191 -9.85 11.85 18.03
N VAL A 192 -9.90 11.90 19.37
CA VAL A 192 -9.06 11.07 20.25
C VAL A 192 -9.36 9.59 20.04
N LEU A 193 -10.66 9.23 19.98
CA LEU A 193 -11.09 7.84 19.75
C LEU A 193 -10.61 7.32 18.39
N ARG A 194 -10.70 8.10 17.31
CA ARG A 194 -10.21 7.72 15.98
C ARG A 194 -8.73 7.40 16.01
N ILE A 195 -7.94 8.30 16.56
CA ILE A 195 -6.48 8.12 16.64
C ILE A 195 -6.16 6.92 17.54
N ALA A 196 -6.82 6.78 18.68
CA ALA A 196 -6.58 5.69 19.63
C ALA A 196 -6.93 4.31 19.01
N ILE A 197 -8.10 4.18 18.37
CA ILE A 197 -8.52 2.94 17.72
C ILE A 197 -7.55 2.59 16.59
N PHE A 198 -7.22 3.55 15.74
CA PHE A 198 -6.29 3.34 14.64
C PHE A 198 -4.89 2.93 15.13
N MET A 199 -4.35 3.63 16.11
CA MET A 199 -3.03 3.31 16.67
C MET A 199 -3.01 1.94 17.36
N THR A 200 -4.05 1.62 18.12
CA THR A 200 -4.17 0.31 18.77
C THR A 200 -4.20 -0.81 17.72
N TYR A 201 -4.98 -0.65 16.66
CA TYR A 201 -5.03 -1.60 15.56
C TYR A 201 -3.65 -1.75 14.90
N MET A 202 -2.99 -0.65 14.55
CA MET A 202 -1.68 -0.69 13.91
C MET A 202 -0.62 -1.36 14.77
N ILE A 203 -0.60 -1.07 16.08
CA ILE A 203 0.32 -1.72 17.02
C ILE A 203 0.02 -3.22 17.14
N ALA A 204 -1.25 -3.60 17.18
CA ALA A 204 -1.65 -5.01 17.26
C ALA A 204 -1.23 -5.79 16.00
N VAL A 205 -1.56 -5.25 14.82
CA VAL A 205 -1.25 -5.88 13.54
C VAL A 205 0.27 -5.96 13.29
N SER A 206 1.03 -4.92 13.66
CA SER A 206 2.50 -4.91 13.52
C SER A 206 3.23 -5.97 14.37
N ARG A 207 2.55 -6.58 15.34
CA ARG A 207 3.10 -7.67 16.18
C ARG A 207 2.84 -9.07 15.61
N MET A 208 1.95 -9.20 14.62
CA MET A 208 1.72 -10.47 13.93
C MET A 208 2.95 -10.82 13.08
N LYS A 209 3.41 -12.08 13.13
CA LYS A 209 4.67 -12.50 12.49
C LYS A 209 4.68 -12.24 10.99
N ASP A 210 3.60 -12.60 10.28
CA ASP A 210 3.51 -12.49 8.82
C ASP A 210 3.44 -11.03 8.37
N ILE A 211 2.65 -10.20 9.09
CA ILE A 211 2.58 -8.76 8.83
C ILE A 211 3.91 -8.08 9.14
N ARG A 212 4.57 -8.47 10.23
CA ARG A 212 5.90 -7.95 10.57
C ARG A 212 6.91 -8.26 9.46
N ARG A 213 6.85 -9.47 8.87
CA ARG A 213 7.71 -9.86 7.76
C ARG A 213 7.42 -9.02 6.51
N THR A 214 6.15 -8.82 6.16
CA THR A 214 5.74 -7.90 5.08
C THR A 214 6.22 -6.47 5.36
N PHE A 215 6.17 -6.00 6.60
CA PHE A 215 6.69 -4.68 6.97
C PHE A 215 8.23 -4.60 6.94
N SER A 216 8.95 -5.72 6.97
CA SER A 216 10.39 -5.74 6.69
C SER A 216 10.68 -5.57 5.20
N TYR A 217 9.88 -6.17 4.31
CA TYR A 217 9.93 -5.87 2.86
C TYR A 217 9.64 -4.40 2.57
N HIS A 218 8.73 -3.77 3.32
CA HIS A 218 8.48 -2.33 3.22
C HIS A 218 9.70 -1.51 3.64
N GLY A 219 10.44 -1.96 4.67
CA GLY A 219 11.72 -1.37 5.02
C GLY A 219 12.78 -1.52 3.91
N ALA A 220 12.81 -2.68 3.22
CA ALA A 220 13.70 -2.90 2.08
C ALA A 220 13.38 -1.98 0.91
N GLU A 221 12.09 -1.79 0.60
CA GLU A 221 11.63 -0.83 -0.41
C GLU A 221 12.18 0.57 -0.14
N HIS A 222 11.94 1.11 1.08
CA HIS A 222 12.40 2.45 1.46
C HIS A 222 13.92 2.62 1.35
N LYS A 223 14.68 1.67 1.88
CA LYS A 223 16.14 1.70 1.82
C LYS A 223 16.65 1.67 0.38
N THR A 224 16.02 0.87 -0.48
CA THR A 224 16.41 0.75 -1.90
C THR A 224 16.11 2.02 -2.66
N ILE A 225 14.95 2.65 -2.44
CA ILE A 225 14.59 3.94 -3.05
C ILE A 225 15.59 5.04 -2.60
N PHE A 226 15.92 5.12 -1.32
CA PHE A 226 16.92 6.09 -0.85
C PHE A 226 18.31 5.86 -1.43
N CYS A 227 18.73 4.60 -1.61
CA CYS A 227 20.00 4.28 -2.25
C CYS A 227 20.03 4.83 -3.68
N TYR A 228 18.93 4.65 -4.42
CA TYR A 228 18.75 5.15 -5.78
C TYR A 228 18.75 6.67 -5.84
N GLU A 229 17.98 7.35 -4.98
CA GLU A 229 17.90 8.82 -4.93
C GLU A 229 19.22 9.51 -4.58
N LYS A 230 20.10 8.81 -3.87
CA LYS A 230 21.47 9.28 -3.57
C LYS A 230 22.45 8.99 -4.70
N GLY A 231 22.01 8.38 -5.81
CA GLY A 231 22.89 8.01 -6.92
C GLY A 231 23.90 6.92 -6.58
N LEU A 232 23.66 6.15 -5.51
CA LEU A 232 24.56 5.07 -5.09
C LEU A 232 24.30 3.81 -5.92
N GLU A 233 25.34 3.00 -6.10
CA GLU A 233 25.18 1.68 -6.71
C GLU A 233 24.21 0.83 -5.90
N LEU A 234 23.24 0.18 -6.57
CA LEU A 234 22.23 -0.68 -5.95
C LEU A 234 22.84 -2.03 -5.56
N THR A 235 23.61 -2.02 -4.47
CA THR A 235 24.17 -3.20 -3.79
C THR A 235 23.49 -3.37 -2.42
N VAL A 236 23.49 -4.59 -1.90
CA VAL A 236 22.92 -4.89 -0.57
C VAL A 236 23.57 -4.03 0.51
N ASP A 237 24.90 -3.83 0.46
CA ASP A 237 25.64 -3.05 1.45
C ASP A 237 25.25 -1.56 1.42
N ASN A 238 25.13 -0.97 0.23
CA ASN A 238 24.71 0.43 0.08
C ASN A 238 23.26 0.63 0.51
N VAL A 239 22.38 -0.32 0.18
CA VAL A 239 20.96 -0.31 0.60
C VAL A 239 20.84 -0.48 2.10
N ARG A 240 21.59 -1.41 2.71
CA ARG A 240 21.59 -1.63 4.17
C ARG A 240 21.94 -0.37 4.95
N ALA A 241 22.83 0.47 4.43
CA ALA A 241 23.24 1.72 5.06
C ALA A 241 22.17 2.83 5.03
N GLN A 242 21.08 2.67 4.27
CA GLN A 242 20.05 3.69 4.14
C GLN A 242 19.01 3.64 5.26
N SER A 243 18.25 4.74 5.38
CA SER A 243 17.12 4.84 6.32
C SER A 243 15.91 4.02 5.82
N LYS A 244 15.23 3.36 6.75
CA LYS A 244 13.95 2.71 6.49
C LYS A 244 12.74 3.66 6.57
N HIS A 245 12.91 4.90 7.03
CA HIS A 245 11.86 5.90 7.13
C HIS A 245 11.90 6.82 5.91
N HIS A 246 10.86 6.81 5.09
CA HIS A 246 10.79 7.57 3.83
C HIS A 246 9.64 8.57 3.84
N PRO A 247 9.87 9.87 3.52
CA PRO A 247 8.83 10.91 3.64
C PRO A 247 7.68 10.77 2.63
N ARG A 248 7.86 10.07 1.52
CA ARG A 248 6.86 9.87 0.47
C ARG A 248 6.19 8.49 0.54
N CYS A 249 6.07 7.94 1.74
CA CYS A 249 5.47 6.62 1.94
C CYS A 249 3.95 6.65 1.97
N GLY A 250 3.31 5.67 1.32
CA GLY A 250 1.86 5.50 1.30
C GLY A 250 1.24 5.20 2.67
N THR A 251 1.98 4.55 3.61
CA THR A 251 1.44 4.30 4.97
C THR A 251 1.37 5.57 5.81
N SER A 252 2.29 6.53 5.59
CA SER A 252 2.22 7.87 6.19
C SER A 252 0.95 8.60 5.76
N PHE A 253 0.48 8.37 4.53
CA PHE A 253 -0.75 8.93 4.01
C PHE A 253 -1.97 8.57 4.85
N LEU A 254 -2.07 7.36 5.38
CA LEU A 254 -3.21 6.91 6.19
C LEU A 254 -3.39 7.77 7.44
N LEU A 255 -2.32 8.04 8.18
CA LEU A 255 -2.40 8.88 9.38
C LEU A 255 -2.80 10.33 9.03
N ILE A 256 -2.26 10.85 7.92
CA ILE A 256 -2.58 12.21 7.46
C ILE A 256 -4.04 12.30 6.99
N VAL A 257 -4.58 11.25 6.35
CA VAL A 257 -6.02 11.16 6.00
C VAL A 257 -6.89 11.24 7.26
N ILE A 258 -6.50 10.54 8.33
CA ILE A 258 -7.25 10.57 9.60
C ILE A 258 -7.23 11.98 10.19
N ILE A 259 -6.05 12.63 10.25
CA ILE A 259 -5.91 13.99 10.75
C ILE A 259 -6.73 14.98 9.90
N ALA A 260 -6.63 14.89 8.57
CA ALA A 260 -7.40 15.72 7.65
C ALA A 260 -8.92 15.49 7.81
N ALA A 261 -9.35 14.23 7.95
CA ALA A 261 -10.75 13.90 8.20
C ALA A 261 -11.26 14.53 9.50
N ILE A 262 -10.47 14.48 10.57
CA ILE A 262 -10.81 15.11 11.85
C ILE A 262 -10.99 16.62 11.66
N LEU A 263 -10.03 17.30 11.02
CA LEU A 263 -10.06 18.74 10.81
C LEU A 263 -11.25 19.16 9.93
N ILE A 264 -11.44 18.50 8.80
CA ILE A 264 -12.54 18.82 7.86
C ILE A 264 -13.89 18.56 8.50
N ASN A 265 -14.08 17.40 9.16
CA ASN A 265 -15.33 17.09 9.83
C ASN A 265 -15.63 18.05 10.99
N THR A 266 -14.59 18.47 11.75
CA THR A 266 -14.75 19.45 12.81
C THR A 266 -15.28 20.78 12.27
N VAL A 267 -14.72 21.27 11.16
CA VAL A 267 -15.16 22.52 10.52
C VAL A 267 -16.57 22.36 9.96
N ILE A 268 -16.84 21.30 9.21
CA ILE A 268 -18.16 21.07 8.59
C ILE A 268 -19.26 20.97 9.66
N PHE A 269 -19.05 20.21 10.73
CA PHE A 269 -20.07 20.05 11.77
C PHE A 269 -20.16 21.22 12.75
N ALA A 270 -19.18 22.13 12.77
CA ALA A 270 -19.28 23.41 13.44
C ALA A 270 -20.14 24.41 12.64
N LEU A 271 -20.01 24.39 11.30
CA LEU A 271 -20.79 25.27 10.43
C LEU A 271 -22.21 24.74 10.16
N PHE A 272 -22.37 23.42 10.09
CA PHE A 272 -23.62 22.73 9.81
C PHE A 272 -23.86 21.66 10.89
N PRO A 273 -24.40 22.05 12.05
CA PRO A 273 -24.67 21.10 13.13
C PRO A 273 -25.60 19.98 12.68
N VAL A 274 -25.21 18.74 12.94
CA VAL A 274 -26.00 17.54 12.65
C VAL A 274 -26.12 16.74 13.94
N ASP A 275 -27.34 16.69 14.51
CA ASP A 275 -27.60 16.02 15.79
C ASP A 275 -27.82 14.52 15.60
N ASN A 276 -28.37 14.10 14.46
CA ASN A 276 -28.58 12.69 14.17
C ASN A 276 -27.26 11.99 13.84
N VAL A 277 -26.88 11.02 14.67
CA VAL A 277 -25.63 10.26 14.56
C VAL A 277 -25.51 9.52 13.22
N PHE A 278 -26.59 8.91 12.73
CA PHE A 278 -26.58 8.19 11.45
C PHE A 278 -26.41 9.14 10.27
N LEU A 279 -27.06 10.31 10.30
CA LEU A 279 -26.88 11.33 9.29
C LEU A 279 -25.44 11.88 9.31
N ARG A 280 -24.87 12.08 10.50
CA ARG A 280 -23.46 12.48 10.68
C ARG A 280 -22.51 11.45 10.07
N MET A 281 -22.72 10.17 10.31
CA MET A 281 -21.95 9.07 9.72
C MET A 281 -22.05 9.06 8.18
N LEU A 282 -23.26 9.26 7.65
CA LEU A 282 -23.48 9.34 6.21
C LEU A 282 -22.73 10.51 5.58
N VAL A 283 -22.81 11.71 6.19
CA VAL A 283 -22.08 12.91 5.71
C VAL A 283 -20.58 12.65 5.72
N GLN A 284 -20.03 12.05 6.78
CA GLN A 284 -18.61 11.69 6.84
C GLN A 284 -18.19 10.74 5.71
N LEU A 285 -19.03 9.75 5.40
CA LEU A 285 -18.77 8.80 4.32
C LEU A 285 -18.79 9.50 2.95
N LEU A 286 -19.73 10.41 2.73
CA LEU A 286 -19.81 11.20 1.49
C LEU A 286 -18.64 12.19 1.35
N LEU A 287 -18.09 12.69 2.44
CA LEU A 287 -16.91 13.56 2.45
C LEU A 287 -15.58 12.81 2.24
N LEU A 288 -15.56 11.48 2.40
CA LEU A 288 -14.33 10.69 2.33
C LEU A 288 -13.54 10.89 1.01
N PRO A 289 -14.16 10.89 -0.19
CA PRO A 289 -13.43 11.16 -1.42
C PRO A 289 -12.77 12.54 -1.44
N LEU A 290 -13.43 13.56 -0.90
CA LEU A 290 -12.88 14.92 -0.78
C LEU A 290 -11.70 14.96 0.17
N VAL A 291 -11.80 14.31 1.33
CA VAL A 291 -10.71 14.19 2.32
C VAL A 291 -9.50 13.53 1.69
N VAL A 292 -9.68 12.40 1.00
CA VAL A 292 -8.61 11.67 0.31
C VAL A 292 -7.98 12.55 -0.77
N GLY A 293 -8.79 13.28 -1.55
CA GLY A 293 -8.30 14.20 -2.57
C GLY A 293 -7.43 15.32 -2.01
N ILE A 294 -7.91 15.99 -0.96
CA ILE A 294 -7.16 17.06 -0.27
C ILE A 294 -5.86 16.51 0.31
N THR A 295 -5.92 15.37 0.98
CA THR A 295 -4.75 14.75 1.60
C THR A 295 -3.71 14.30 0.55
N TYR A 296 -4.17 13.84 -0.60
CA TYR A 296 -3.28 13.48 -1.71
C TYR A 296 -2.50 14.70 -2.22
N GLU A 297 -3.18 15.82 -2.47
CA GLU A 297 -2.51 17.05 -2.91
C GLU A 297 -1.55 17.58 -1.85
N PHE A 298 -1.95 17.52 -0.58
CA PHE A 298 -1.09 17.88 0.56
C PHE A 298 0.19 17.02 0.60
N ASN A 299 0.05 15.69 0.53
CA ASN A 299 1.20 14.78 0.55
C ASN A 299 2.12 14.98 -0.67
N ARG A 300 1.52 15.21 -1.83
CA ARG A 300 2.28 15.51 -3.04
C ARG A 300 3.10 16.80 -2.88
N TYR A 301 2.51 17.82 -2.28
CA TYR A 301 3.20 19.08 -2.00
C TYR A 301 4.34 18.88 -0.99
N VAL A 302 4.05 18.21 0.14
CA VAL A 302 5.03 17.95 1.21
C VAL A 302 6.19 17.08 0.70
N GLY A 303 5.88 16.03 -0.08
CA GLY A 303 6.91 15.13 -0.64
C GLY A 303 7.83 15.79 -1.67
N GLY A 304 7.30 16.77 -2.43
CA GLY A 304 8.07 17.49 -3.46
C GLY A 304 8.99 18.57 -2.92
N HIS A 305 8.67 19.15 -1.75
CA HIS A 305 9.39 20.28 -1.20
C HIS A 305 10.22 19.87 0.02
N ASP A 306 11.38 20.51 0.20
CA ASP A 306 12.28 20.29 1.33
C ASP A 306 12.56 21.61 2.04
N ASN A 307 11.72 21.91 3.01
CA ASN A 307 11.84 23.09 3.85
C ASN A 307 11.40 22.76 5.29
N PRO A 308 11.73 23.62 6.28
CA PRO A 308 11.41 23.35 7.69
C PRO A 308 9.92 23.05 7.96
N VAL A 309 9.01 23.68 7.20
CA VAL A 309 7.56 23.50 7.36
C VAL A 309 7.14 22.13 6.84
N THR A 310 7.53 21.76 5.62
CA THR A 310 7.21 20.45 5.05
C THR A 310 7.83 19.32 5.85
N ASN A 311 9.05 19.50 6.36
CA ASN A 311 9.71 18.53 7.24
C ASN A 311 8.98 18.37 8.58
N PHE A 312 8.45 19.45 9.14
CA PHE A 312 7.60 19.37 10.33
C PHE A 312 6.27 18.65 10.05
N LEU A 313 5.62 18.98 8.93
CA LEU A 313 4.35 18.35 8.53
C LEU A 313 4.49 16.87 8.17
N ALA A 314 5.66 16.42 7.73
CA ALA A 314 5.95 15.01 7.46
C ALA A 314 6.17 14.16 8.75
N ARG A 315 6.51 14.80 9.89
CA ARG A 315 6.86 14.09 11.14
C ARG A 315 5.83 13.07 11.62
N PRO A 316 4.51 13.37 11.66
CA PRO A 316 3.53 12.37 12.09
C PRO A 316 3.55 11.11 11.22
N GLY A 317 3.67 11.29 9.89
CA GLY A 317 3.79 10.18 8.95
C GLY A 317 5.08 9.37 9.13
N LEU A 318 6.22 10.03 9.32
CA LEU A 318 7.50 9.38 9.61
C LEU A 318 7.46 8.62 10.95
N TRP A 319 6.82 9.18 11.97
CA TRP A 319 6.64 8.52 13.26
C TRP A 319 5.80 7.25 13.12
N MET A 320 4.76 7.27 12.29
CA MET A 320 3.92 6.12 12.00
C MET A 320 4.72 4.93 11.43
N GLN A 321 5.77 5.19 10.67
CA GLN A 321 6.63 4.16 10.08
C GLN A 321 7.40 3.33 11.11
N ASN A 322 7.51 3.76 12.38
CA ASN A 322 8.04 2.89 13.44
C ASN A 322 7.21 1.62 13.64
N PHE A 323 5.94 1.63 13.23
CA PHE A 323 5.02 0.50 13.34
C PHE A 323 4.79 -0.21 12.00
N THR A 324 5.16 0.39 10.88
CA THR A 324 4.87 -0.12 9.53
C THR A 324 6.10 -0.42 8.69
N THR A 325 7.31 -0.19 9.22
CA THR A 325 8.58 -0.53 8.57
C THR A 325 9.56 -1.12 9.58
N PHE A 326 10.07 -2.31 9.29
CA PHE A 326 11.09 -2.97 10.11
C PHE A 326 12.40 -3.14 9.34
N GLU A 327 13.48 -3.49 10.03
CA GLU A 327 14.76 -3.77 9.37
C GLU A 327 14.63 -5.03 8.51
N PRO A 328 14.97 -4.93 7.21
CA PRO A 328 14.99 -6.07 6.30
C PRO A 328 16.26 -6.89 6.45
N ASP A 329 16.18 -8.17 6.12
CA ASP A 329 17.34 -8.99 5.87
C ASP A 329 17.90 -8.78 4.44
N ASP A 330 19.07 -9.35 4.17
CA ASP A 330 19.77 -9.19 2.89
C ASP A 330 18.93 -9.73 1.71
N SER A 331 18.23 -10.84 1.93
CA SER A 331 17.43 -11.46 0.93
C SER A 331 16.23 -10.60 0.50
N MET A 332 15.67 -9.83 1.43
CA MET A 332 14.60 -8.87 1.15
C MET A 332 15.11 -7.65 0.38
N MET A 333 16.35 -7.21 0.70
CA MET A 333 17.01 -6.13 -0.04
C MET A 333 17.33 -6.53 -1.49
N GLU A 334 17.75 -7.79 -1.74
CA GLU A 334 17.93 -8.32 -3.09
C GLU A 334 16.64 -8.24 -3.93
N VAL A 335 15.51 -8.64 -3.35
CA VAL A 335 14.18 -8.55 -3.99
C VAL A 335 13.84 -7.10 -4.34
N ALA A 336 14.08 -6.17 -3.40
CA ALA A 336 13.82 -4.75 -3.61
C ALA A 336 14.71 -4.14 -4.69
N ILE A 337 15.99 -4.49 -4.71
CA ILE A 337 16.96 -4.05 -5.73
C ILE A 337 16.53 -4.54 -7.11
N GLU A 338 16.17 -5.83 -7.24
CA GLU A 338 15.75 -6.39 -8.52
C GLU A 338 14.45 -5.73 -9.01
N ALA A 339 13.47 -5.54 -8.14
CA ALA A 339 12.22 -4.87 -8.46
C ALA A 339 12.44 -3.42 -8.92
N LEU A 340 13.31 -2.67 -8.24
CA LEU A 340 13.62 -1.29 -8.60
C LEU A 340 14.34 -1.20 -9.96
N LYS A 341 15.37 -2.04 -10.20
CA LYS A 341 16.12 -2.06 -11.47
C LYS A 341 15.22 -2.24 -12.69
N ARG A 342 14.11 -2.98 -12.56
CA ARG A 342 13.18 -3.27 -13.65
C ARG A 342 12.27 -2.10 -14.01
N VAL A 343 12.09 -1.13 -13.10
CA VAL A 343 11.17 0.00 -13.30
C VAL A 343 11.87 1.34 -13.51
N ILE A 344 13.20 1.39 -13.34
CA ILE A 344 13.98 2.58 -13.68
C ILE A 344 13.82 2.86 -15.18
N PRO A 345 13.41 4.08 -15.56
CA PRO A 345 13.26 4.42 -16.98
C PRO A 345 14.62 4.43 -17.69
N ALA A 346 14.62 4.08 -18.99
CA ALA A 346 15.83 4.13 -19.81
C ALA A 346 16.32 5.58 -20.04
N GLU A 347 15.41 6.54 -20.03
CA GLU A 347 15.69 7.95 -20.20
C GLU A 347 15.81 8.63 -18.82
N ALA A 348 17.00 9.17 -18.55
CA ALA A 348 17.29 9.85 -17.29
C ALA A 348 16.36 11.06 -17.07
N GLY A 349 15.86 11.21 -15.85
CA GLY A 349 14.99 12.31 -15.45
C GLY A 349 13.48 12.09 -15.67
N LYS A 350 13.06 11.02 -16.34
CA LYS A 350 11.63 10.69 -16.49
C LYS A 350 10.93 10.34 -15.18
N ASP A 351 11.68 9.93 -14.19
CA ASP A 351 11.21 9.57 -12.86
C ASP A 351 11.50 10.65 -11.81
N GLU A 352 12.00 11.81 -12.21
CA GLU A 352 12.18 12.94 -11.29
C GLU A 352 10.82 13.53 -10.87
N TRP A 353 10.74 13.95 -9.58
CA TRP A 353 9.51 14.42 -8.94
C TRP A 353 9.06 15.79 -9.46
#